data_a5ad884f04cdc7787acad43f7e31285c
#
_entry.id   a5ad884f04cdc7787acad43f7e31285c
#
_cell.length_a   1.000
_cell.length_b   1.000
_cell.length_c   1.000
_cell.angle_alpha   90.00
_cell.angle_beta   90.00
_cell.angle_gamma   90.00
#
_symmetry.space_group_name_H-M   'P 1'
#
loop_
_entity.id
_entity.type
_entity.pdbx_description
1 polymer ?
#
loop_
_entity_poly.entity_id
_entity_poly.type
_entity_poly.pdbx_seq_one_letter_code
_entity_poly.pdbx_strand_id
1 'polypeptide(L)' 'MDDSTLIEQIQLGSKDAFKQMFIKFYSPLCEYASQYVSDEDAEELIQELMLFIWENRNS' A
#
# COMPACT_ATOMS: atom_id res chain seq x y z
N MET A 1 -13.94 -3.09 8.53
CA MET A 1 -13.33 -1.78 8.85
C MET A 1 -13.30 -0.94 7.58
N ASP A 2 -13.75 0.31 7.64
CA ASP A 2 -13.72 1.14 6.44
C ASP A 2 -12.34 1.76 6.21
N ASP A 3 -12.15 2.33 5.03
CA ASP A 3 -10.84 2.83 4.61
C ASP A 3 -10.39 4.04 5.47
N SER A 4 -11.34 4.87 5.91
CA SER A 4 -11.01 6.00 6.77
C SER A 4 -10.43 5.55 8.11
N THR A 5 -11.03 4.52 8.70
CA THR A 5 -10.54 3.97 9.97
C THR A 5 -9.15 3.35 9.79
N LEU A 6 -8.92 2.63 8.69
CA LEU A 6 -7.61 2.07 8.39
C LEU A 6 -6.55 3.16 8.26
N ILE A 7 -6.86 4.24 7.55
CA ILE A 7 -5.92 5.35 7.36
C ILE A 7 -5.58 5.99 8.71
N GLU A 8 -6.58 6.24 9.56
CA GLU A 8 -6.35 6.80 10.89
C GLU A 8 -5.42 5.92 11.72
N GLN A 9 -5.65 4.60 11.71
CA GLN A 9 -4.83 3.67 12.47
C GLN A 9 -3.41 3.61 11.93
N ILE A 10 -3.24 3.68 10.62
CA ILE A 10 -1.90 3.72 10.01
C ILE A 10 -1.16 4.97 10.46
N GLN A 11 -1.82 6.12 10.50
CA GLN A 11 -1.23 7.36 10.97
C GLN A 11 -0.80 7.27 12.44
N LEU A 12 -1.50 6.47 13.22
CA LEU A 12 -1.17 6.22 14.63
C LEU A 12 -0.07 5.16 14.80
N GLY A 13 0.41 4.59 13.69
CA GLY A 13 1.50 3.63 13.71
C GLY A 13 1.09 2.19 13.81
N SER A 14 -0.17 1.86 13.51
CA SER A 14 -0.66 0.48 13.56
C SER A 14 -0.11 -0.33 12.39
N LYS A 15 0.74 -1.28 12.69
CA LYS A 15 1.29 -2.20 11.68
C LYS A 15 0.22 -3.14 11.13
N ASP A 16 -0.73 -3.54 11.97
CA ASP A 16 -1.82 -4.41 11.55
C ASP A 16 -2.72 -3.71 10.53
N ALA A 17 -3.05 -2.44 10.77
CA ALA A 17 -3.86 -1.67 9.83
C ALA A 17 -3.12 -1.48 8.50
N PHE A 18 -1.83 -1.22 8.54
CA PHE A 18 -1.02 -1.09 7.34
C PHE A 18 -1.00 -2.41 6.55
N LYS A 19 -0.84 -3.53 7.25
CA LYS A 19 -0.85 -4.85 6.62
C LYS A 19 -2.18 -5.12 5.92
N GLN A 20 -3.30 -4.78 6.55
CA GLN A 20 -4.62 -4.94 5.94
C GLN A 20 -4.75 -4.10 4.68
N MET A 21 -4.31 -2.86 4.72
CA MET A 21 -4.32 -1.98 3.56
C MET A 21 -3.43 -2.55 2.44
N PHE A 22 -2.24 -3.02 2.80
CA PHE A 22 -1.30 -3.60 1.86
C PHE A 22 -1.93 -4.78 1.12
N ILE A 23 -2.52 -5.72 1.87
CA ILE A 23 -3.15 -6.90 1.29
C ILE A 23 -4.33 -6.50 0.39
N LYS A 24 -5.12 -5.53 0.84
CA LYS A 24 -6.31 -5.10 0.11
C LYS A 24 -5.98 -4.45 -1.23
N PHE A 25 -4.93 -3.64 -1.27
CA PHE A 25 -4.64 -2.82 -2.45
C PHE A 25 -3.48 -3.33 -3.30
N TYR A 26 -2.66 -4.24 -2.77
CA TYR A 26 -1.46 -4.70 -3.47
C TYR A 26 -1.77 -5.35 -4.82
N SER A 27 -2.65 -6.35 -4.82
CA SER A 27 -3.01 -7.05 -6.05
C SER A 27 -3.65 -6.16 -7.11
N PRO A 28 -4.68 -5.36 -6.78
CA PRO A 28 -5.27 -4.45 -7.77
C PRO A 28 -4.27 -3.44 -8.32
N LEU A 29 -3.39 -2.91 -7.47
CA LEU A 29 -2.39 -1.94 -7.91
C LEU A 29 -1.34 -2.59 -8.80
N CYS A 30 -0.91 -3.81 -8.47
CA CYS A 30 0.03 -4.54 -9.32
C CYS A 30 -0.59 -4.86 -10.68
N GLU A 31 -1.85 -5.26 -10.71
CA GLU A 31 -2.56 -5.51 -11.97
C GLU A 31 -2.62 -4.25 -12.84
N TYR A 32 -2.93 -3.13 -12.21
CA TYR A 32 -2.98 -1.85 -12.92
C TYR A 32 -1.61 -1.48 -13.47
N ALA A 33 -0.58 -1.57 -12.64
CA ALA A 33 0.77 -1.20 -13.02
C ALA A 33 1.33 -2.13 -14.11
N SER A 34 0.95 -3.40 -14.11
CA SER A 34 1.44 -4.37 -15.08
C SER A 34 0.95 -4.10 -16.51
N GLN A 35 -0.01 -3.19 -16.68
CA GLN A 35 -0.44 -2.73 -17.99
C GLN A 35 0.60 -1.81 -18.64
N TYR A 36 1.51 -1.26 -17.85
CA TYR A 36 2.48 -0.26 -18.32
C TYR A 36 3.92 -0.75 -18.21
N VAL A 37 4.20 -1.66 -17.30
CA VAL A 37 5.54 -2.20 -17.06
C VAL A 37 5.43 -3.72 -16.86
N SER A 38 6.58 -4.42 -16.78
CA SER A 38 6.57 -5.87 -16.54
C SER A 38 6.02 -6.18 -15.14
N ASP A 39 5.61 -7.43 -14.94
CA ASP A 39 5.07 -7.86 -13.64
C ASP A 39 6.10 -7.67 -12.52
N GLU A 40 7.37 -7.97 -12.79
CA GLU A 40 8.43 -7.77 -11.80
C GLU A 40 8.58 -6.29 -11.44
N ASP A 41 8.58 -5.43 -12.44
CA ASP A 41 8.69 -3.99 -12.23
C ASP A 41 7.47 -3.44 -11.51
N ALA A 42 6.28 -3.96 -11.84
CA ALA A 42 5.05 -3.55 -11.16
C ALA A 42 5.09 -3.89 -9.67
N GLU A 43 5.51 -5.10 -9.32
CA GLU A 43 5.63 -5.53 -7.93
C GLU A 43 6.61 -4.63 -7.17
N GLU A 44 7.76 -4.38 -7.75
CA GLU A 44 8.79 -3.55 -7.14
C GLU A 44 8.30 -2.12 -6.93
N LEU A 45 7.65 -1.56 -7.94
CA LEU A 45 7.09 -0.21 -7.87
C LEU A 45 6.06 -0.08 -6.75
N ILE A 46 5.16 -1.06 -6.63
CA ILE A 46 4.12 -1.00 -5.60
C ILE A 46 4.73 -1.22 -4.21
N GLN A 47 5.73 -2.07 -4.07
CA GLN A 47 6.43 -2.24 -2.79
C GLN A 47 7.10 -0.94 -2.35
N GLU A 48 7.75 -0.23 -3.27
CA GLU A 48 8.36 1.06 -2.97
C GLU A 48 7.31 2.09 -2.57
N LEU A 49 6.17 2.11 -3.26
CA LEU A 49 5.07 3.00 -2.94
C LEU A 49 4.55 2.73 -1.52
N MET A 50 4.37 1.47 -1.16
CA MET A 50 3.88 1.09 0.16
C MET A 50 4.87 1.49 1.25
N LEU A 51 6.16 1.31 1.01
CA LEU A 51 7.19 1.74 1.95
C LEU A 51 7.17 3.26 2.13
N PHE A 52 7.02 4.00 1.03
CA PHE A 52 6.91 5.45 1.06
C PHE A 52 5.71 5.89 1.91
N ILE A 53 4.56 5.25 1.73
CA ILE A 53 3.36 5.56 2.50
C ILE A 53 3.61 5.33 3.99
N TRP A 54 4.23 4.21 4.34
CA TRP A 54 4.52 3.89 5.73
C TRP A 54 5.48 4.92 6.36
N GLU A 55 6.55 5.25 5.65
CA GLU A 55 7.54 6.20 6.15
C GLU A 55 6.98 7.60 6.32
N ASN A 56 6.00 7.99 5.50
CA ASN A 56 5.42 9.33 5.52
C ASN A 56 4.02 9.36 6.12
N ARG A 57 3.64 8.34 6.88
CA ARG A 57 2.28 8.21 7.40
C ARG A 57 1.84 9.35 8.32
N ASN A 58 2.80 10.03 8.93
CA ASN A 58 2.53 11.13 9.85
C ASN A 58 2.70 12.51 9.21
N SER A 59 2.89 12.55 7.92
CA SER A 59 3.10 13.81 7.20
C SER A 59 1.82 14.43 6.72
#